data_2fb558fb21dc10ce18242ff90f8445ef
#
_entry.id   2fb558fb21dc10ce18242ff90f8445ef
#
_cell.length_a   1.000
_cell.length_b   1.000
_cell.length_c   1.000
_cell.angle_alpha   90.00
_cell.angle_beta   90.00
_cell.angle_gamma   90.00
#
_symmetry.space_group_name_H-M   'P 1'
#
loop_
_entity.id
_entity.type
_entity.pdbx_description
1 polymer ?
#
loop_
_entity_poly.entity_id
_entity_poly.type
_entity_poly.pdbx_seq_one_letter_code
_entity_poly.pdbx_strand_id
1 'polypeptide(L)'
;GTITYDTANDGMQYLLTLPVTRSQYTAEKYLFGYGFGLALLLFGTVVAFLSAVVTGNPLDPAEMAFTLECALQLLGFLLAAFLPIQFKYGSDNGRVIMCSVFGVAFLCVFAAGKAAESFGIDLEALLIQLQSLGVPVIFAGLAVLLVVVSFISWKISCGILEKKEF
;
A
#
# COMPACT_ATOMS: atom_id res chain seq x y z
N GLY A 1 7.74 -10.43 9.53
CA GLY A 1 6.76 -10.92 8.56
C GLY A 1 7.22 -12.21 7.89
N THR A 2 6.43 -12.76 6.96
CA THR A 2 6.76 -14.01 6.24
C THR A 2 8.11 -13.97 5.55
N ILE A 3 8.46 -12.85 4.93
CA ILE A 3 9.77 -12.65 4.29
C ILE A 3 10.91 -12.74 5.30
N THR A 4 10.69 -12.31 6.54
CA THR A 4 11.69 -12.39 7.62
C THR A 4 12.02 -13.83 7.99
N TYR A 5 11.00 -14.68 8.06
CA TYR A 5 11.20 -16.10 8.35
C TYR A 5 11.89 -16.82 7.20
N ASP A 6 11.59 -16.44 5.96
CA ASP A 6 12.19 -17.04 4.77
C ASP A 6 13.68 -16.65 4.60
N THR A 7 14.09 -15.48 5.11
CA THR A 7 15.50 -15.04 5.12
C THR A 7 16.27 -15.49 6.36
N ALA A 8 15.58 -15.87 7.44
CA ALA A 8 16.20 -16.43 8.62
C ALA A 8 16.56 -17.92 8.38
N ASN A 9 17.72 -18.35 8.87
CA ASN A 9 18.17 -19.75 8.81
C ASN A 9 18.35 -20.32 7.39
N ASP A 10 18.83 -19.51 6.43
CA ASP A 10 19.07 -19.95 5.04
C ASP A 10 17.82 -20.52 4.32
N GLY A 11 16.63 -20.22 4.85
CA GLY A 11 15.37 -20.69 4.29
C GLY A 11 15.17 -20.31 2.82
N MET A 12 15.76 -19.18 2.40
CA MET A 12 15.72 -18.71 1.02
C MET A 12 16.51 -19.65 0.09
N GLN A 13 17.66 -20.18 0.54
CA GLN A 13 18.44 -21.17 -0.23
C GLN A 13 17.66 -22.48 -0.37
N TYR A 14 16.99 -22.93 0.68
CA TYR A 14 16.14 -24.11 0.64
C TYR A 14 14.93 -23.93 -0.27
N LEU A 15 14.26 -22.77 -0.22
CA LEU A 15 13.13 -22.44 -1.08
C LEU A 15 13.51 -22.45 -2.60
N LEU A 16 14.73 -22.02 -2.93
CA LEU A 16 15.21 -22.01 -4.31
C LEU A 16 15.65 -23.40 -4.82
N THR A 17 15.77 -24.41 -3.96
CA THR A 17 15.93 -25.83 -4.39
C THR A 17 14.61 -26.46 -4.84
N LEU A 18 13.47 -25.85 -4.48
CA LEU A 18 12.16 -26.25 -4.97
C LEU A 18 11.93 -25.73 -6.40
N PRO A 19 11.08 -26.36 -7.21
CA PRO A 19 10.78 -25.94 -8.58
C PRO A 19 9.87 -24.68 -8.60
N VAL A 20 10.23 -23.66 -7.82
CA VAL A 20 9.50 -22.40 -7.71
C VAL A 20 10.32 -21.30 -8.37
N THR A 21 9.74 -20.61 -9.34
CA THR A 21 10.41 -19.47 -9.97
C THR A 21 10.40 -18.24 -9.04
N ARG A 22 11.44 -17.42 -9.13
CA ARG A 22 11.55 -16.16 -8.34
C ARG A 22 10.34 -15.25 -8.54
N SER A 23 9.77 -15.24 -9.74
CA SER A 23 8.56 -14.48 -10.07
C SER A 23 7.32 -15.03 -9.34
N GLN A 24 7.18 -16.36 -9.25
CA GLN A 24 6.08 -17.00 -8.51
C GLN A 24 6.17 -16.68 -7.01
N TYR A 25 7.37 -16.73 -6.43
CA TYR A 25 7.59 -16.34 -5.03
C TYR A 25 7.21 -14.88 -4.77
N THR A 26 7.62 -13.96 -5.66
CA THR A 26 7.23 -12.56 -5.56
C THR A 26 5.71 -12.40 -5.63
N ALA A 27 5.06 -13.04 -6.61
CA ALA A 27 3.62 -12.99 -6.78
C ALA A 27 2.87 -13.52 -5.55
N GLU A 28 3.35 -14.63 -4.95
CA GLU A 28 2.80 -15.18 -3.71
C GLU A 28 2.82 -14.17 -2.56
N LYS A 29 3.93 -13.44 -2.37
CA LYS A 29 4.04 -12.45 -1.30
C LYS A 29 3.12 -11.25 -1.51
N TYR A 30 2.96 -10.81 -2.77
CA TYR A 30 1.98 -9.79 -3.12
C TYR A 30 0.54 -10.26 -2.86
N LEU A 31 0.21 -11.47 -3.34
CA LEU A 31 -1.11 -12.05 -3.13
C LEU A 31 -1.43 -12.23 -1.64
N PHE A 32 -0.46 -12.71 -0.86
CA PHE A 32 -0.61 -12.86 0.58
C PHE A 32 -0.79 -11.48 1.27
N GLY A 33 0.01 -10.49 0.91
CA GLY A 33 -0.08 -9.14 1.46
C GLY A 33 -1.45 -8.50 1.19
N TYR A 34 -1.91 -8.51 -0.05
CA TYR A 34 -3.22 -7.99 -0.42
C TYR A 34 -4.36 -8.80 0.18
N GLY A 35 -4.27 -10.14 0.16
CA GLY A 35 -5.29 -11.03 0.73
C GLY A 35 -5.44 -10.85 2.24
N PHE A 36 -4.33 -10.77 2.96
CA PHE A 36 -4.33 -10.52 4.40
C PHE A 36 -4.83 -9.11 4.73
N GLY A 37 -4.42 -8.12 3.95
CA GLY A 37 -4.89 -6.75 4.10
C GLY A 37 -6.40 -6.63 3.88
N LEU A 38 -6.94 -7.26 2.83
CA LEU A 38 -8.38 -7.35 2.58
C LEU A 38 -9.13 -8.03 3.74
N ALA A 39 -8.59 -9.14 4.25
CA ALA A 39 -9.19 -9.84 5.39
C ALA A 39 -9.25 -8.94 6.63
N LEU A 40 -8.21 -8.17 6.91
CA LEU A 40 -8.20 -7.21 8.02
C LEU A 40 -9.20 -6.06 7.82
N LEU A 41 -9.34 -5.54 6.59
CA LEU A 41 -10.34 -4.51 6.27
C LEU A 41 -11.77 -5.05 6.46
N LEU A 42 -12.05 -6.26 5.98
CA LEU A 42 -13.35 -6.91 6.18
C LEU A 42 -13.64 -7.14 7.66
N PHE A 43 -12.65 -7.61 8.41
CA PHE A 43 -12.80 -7.77 9.86
C PHE A 43 -13.07 -6.43 10.55
N GLY A 44 -12.33 -5.38 10.20
CA GLY A 44 -12.55 -4.02 10.72
C GLY A 44 -13.94 -3.48 10.42
N THR A 45 -14.48 -3.70 9.21
CA THR A 45 -15.85 -3.31 8.85
C THR A 45 -16.90 -4.06 9.65
N VAL A 46 -16.71 -5.35 9.90
CA VAL A 46 -17.61 -6.13 10.75
C VAL A 46 -17.60 -5.59 12.19
N VAL A 47 -16.44 -5.31 12.75
CA VAL A 47 -16.31 -4.72 14.09
C VAL A 47 -16.98 -3.34 14.16
N ALA A 48 -16.77 -2.49 13.16
CA ALA A 48 -17.41 -1.17 13.08
C ALA A 48 -18.94 -1.28 13.02
N PHE A 49 -19.46 -2.21 12.22
CA PHE A 49 -20.89 -2.47 12.13
C PHE A 49 -21.47 -2.96 13.48
N LEU A 50 -20.80 -3.91 14.13
CA LEU A 50 -21.23 -4.41 15.45
C LEU A 50 -21.22 -3.30 16.50
N SER A 51 -20.19 -2.45 16.50
CA SER A 51 -20.10 -1.32 17.44
C SER A 51 -21.24 -0.32 17.24
N ALA A 52 -21.61 -0.04 15.99
CA ALA A 52 -22.72 0.85 15.67
C ALA A 52 -24.09 0.29 16.15
N VAL A 53 -24.28 -1.00 15.97
CA VAL A 53 -25.51 -1.68 16.47
C VAL A 53 -25.59 -1.60 18.01
N VAL A 54 -24.46 -1.81 18.70
CA VAL A 54 -24.42 -1.77 20.17
C VAL A 54 -24.61 -0.34 20.71
N THR A 55 -24.04 0.66 20.03
CA THR A 55 -24.13 2.07 20.46
C THR A 55 -25.42 2.75 20.02
N GLY A 56 -26.23 2.09 19.17
CA GLY A 56 -27.48 2.66 18.63
C GLY A 56 -27.27 3.81 17.65
N ASN A 57 -26.02 4.03 17.18
CA ASN A 57 -25.69 5.01 16.16
C ASN A 57 -25.79 4.36 14.77
N PRO A 58 -26.78 4.76 13.94
CA PRO A 58 -26.87 4.23 12.58
C PRO A 58 -25.64 4.69 11.78
N LEU A 59 -24.91 3.72 11.22
CA LEU A 59 -23.86 4.03 10.23
C LEU A 59 -24.53 4.42 8.91
N ASP A 60 -24.15 5.57 8.35
CA ASP A 60 -24.50 5.89 6.98
C ASP A 60 -23.75 4.93 6.03
N PRO A 61 -24.46 4.14 5.21
CA PRO A 61 -23.82 3.23 4.26
C PRO A 61 -22.87 3.95 3.29
N ALA A 62 -23.14 5.22 2.96
CA ALA A 62 -22.31 6.00 2.06
C ALA A 62 -20.98 6.38 2.74
N GLU A 63 -21.00 6.82 3.99
CA GLU A 63 -19.79 7.12 4.76
C GLU A 63 -18.94 5.86 4.99
N MET A 64 -19.59 4.73 5.25
CA MET A 64 -18.92 3.46 5.45
C MET A 64 -18.22 2.99 4.16
N ALA A 65 -18.90 3.08 3.01
CA ALA A 65 -18.32 2.75 1.72
C ALA A 65 -17.14 3.68 1.37
N PHE A 66 -17.26 4.97 1.63
CA PHE A 66 -16.18 5.95 1.44
C PHE A 66 -14.96 5.63 2.30
N THR A 67 -15.16 5.34 3.58
CA THR A 67 -14.07 5.00 4.51
C THR A 67 -13.37 3.70 4.09
N LEU A 68 -14.13 2.70 3.67
CA LEU A 68 -13.59 1.42 3.19
C LEU A 68 -12.75 1.61 1.92
N GLU A 69 -13.22 2.41 0.98
CA GLU A 69 -12.51 2.72 -0.26
C GLU A 69 -11.19 3.47 0.02
N CYS A 70 -11.22 4.48 0.88
CA CYS A 70 -10.02 5.19 1.32
C CYS A 70 -9.00 4.24 1.97
N ALA A 71 -9.47 3.35 2.85
CA ALA A 71 -8.61 2.39 3.52
C ALA A 71 -8.00 1.37 2.53
N LEU A 72 -8.78 0.91 1.55
CA LEU A 72 -8.31 0.02 0.49
C LEU A 72 -7.21 0.66 -0.36
N GLN A 73 -7.41 1.91 -0.78
CA GLN A 73 -6.44 2.67 -1.55
C GLN A 73 -5.14 2.87 -0.77
N LEU A 74 -5.25 3.30 0.49
CA LEU A 74 -4.10 3.49 1.37
C LEU A 74 -3.31 2.20 1.56
N LEU A 75 -4.00 1.10 1.89
CA LEU A 75 -3.40 -0.22 2.06
C LEU A 75 -2.65 -0.66 0.80
N GLY A 76 -3.25 -0.48 -0.37
CA GLY A 76 -2.66 -0.85 -1.64
C GLY A 76 -1.37 -0.07 -1.94
N PHE A 77 -1.37 1.25 -1.75
CA PHE A 77 -0.17 2.07 -1.92
C PHE A 77 0.93 1.72 -0.92
N LEU A 78 0.57 1.45 0.35
CA LEU A 78 1.51 1.01 1.37
C LEU A 78 2.17 -0.32 1.00
N LEU A 79 1.40 -1.31 0.55
CA LEU A 79 1.93 -2.61 0.13
C LEU A 79 2.83 -2.48 -1.10
N ALA A 80 2.42 -1.68 -2.09
CA ALA A 80 3.21 -1.43 -3.29
C ALA A 80 4.56 -0.76 -2.98
N ALA A 81 4.64 0.09 -1.96
CA ALA A 81 5.90 0.69 -1.51
C ALA A 81 6.72 -0.26 -0.60
N PHE A 82 6.04 -0.99 0.27
CA PHE A 82 6.67 -1.82 1.31
C PHE A 82 7.38 -3.06 0.75
N LEU A 83 6.73 -3.76 -0.17
CA LEU A 83 7.23 -5.04 -0.66
C LEU A 83 8.59 -4.94 -1.37
N PRO A 84 8.82 -4.01 -2.35
CA PRO A 84 10.13 -3.91 -3.00
C PRO A 84 11.25 -3.51 -2.02
N ILE A 85 10.94 -2.70 -1.01
CA ILE A 85 11.91 -2.30 0.01
C ILE A 85 12.30 -3.50 0.87
N GLN A 86 11.33 -4.33 1.28
CA GLN A 86 11.60 -5.55 2.03
C GLN A 86 12.43 -6.56 1.24
N PHE A 87 12.15 -6.73 -0.06
CA PHE A 87 12.93 -7.62 -0.92
C PHE A 87 14.38 -7.15 -1.09
N LYS A 88 14.59 -5.82 -1.16
CA LYS A 88 15.93 -5.26 -1.36
C LYS A 88 16.80 -5.31 -0.10
N TYR A 89 16.24 -4.90 1.03
CA TYR A 89 17.01 -4.62 2.26
C TYR A 89 16.83 -5.67 3.36
N GLY A 90 15.93 -6.62 3.17
CA GLY A 90 15.58 -7.60 4.20
C GLY A 90 14.70 -7.00 5.30
N SER A 91 14.40 -7.81 6.33
CA SER A 91 13.45 -7.40 7.37
C SER A 91 14.01 -6.44 8.40
N ASP A 92 15.29 -6.53 8.72
CA ASP A 92 15.88 -5.76 9.82
C ASP A 92 16.16 -4.31 9.42
N ASN A 93 16.77 -4.12 8.27
CA ASN A 93 17.01 -2.79 7.71
C ASN A 93 15.75 -2.21 7.04
N GLY A 94 14.83 -3.05 6.57
CA GLY A 94 13.61 -2.64 5.89
C GLY A 94 12.74 -1.70 6.72
N ARG A 95 12.64 -1.90 8.03
CA ARG A 95 11.86 -1.03 8.93
C ARG A 95 12.46 0.37 9.02
N VAL A 96 13.77 0.48 9.21
CA VAL A 96 14.46 1.77 9.32
C VAL A 96 14.34 2.54 8.01
N ILE A 97 14.51 1.85 6.88
CA ILE A 97 14.40 2.46 5.55
C ILE A 97 12.97 2.90 5.28
N MET A 98 11.96 2.12 5.68
CA MET A 98 10.57 2.53 5.58
C MET A 98 10.27 3.81 6.35
N CYS A 99 10.70 3.89 7.61
CA CYS A 99 10.53 5.13 8.39
C CYS A 99 11.22 6.32 7.69
N SER A 100 12.40 6.11 7.12
CA SER A 100 13.11 7.15 6.38
C SER A 100 12.39 7.56 5.10
N VAL A 101 11.88 6.61 4.32
CA VAL A 101 11.11 6.87 3.08
C VAL A 101 9.82 7.63 3.39
N PHE A 102 9.08 7.22 4.44
CA PHE A 102 7.89 7.97 4.88
C PHE A 102 8.24 9.37 5.38
N GLY A 103 9.33 9.52 6.13
CA GLY A 103 9.80 10.84 6.57
C GLY A 103 10.13 11.76 5.39
N VAL A 104 10.87 11.24 4.41
CA VAL A 104 11.20 12.00 3.18
C VAL A 104 9.95 12.31 2.37
N ALA A 105 9.05 11.34 2.18
CA ALA A 105 7.79 11.55 1.46
C ALA A 105 6.94 12.64 2.13
N PHE A 106 6.83 12.62 3.46
CA PHE A 106 6.12 13.65 4.21
C PHE A 106 6.75 15.03 4.03
N LEU A 107 8.08 15.11 4.12
CA LEU A 107 8.80 16.37 3.88
C LEU A 107 8.60 16.88 2.44
N CYS A 108 8.61 15.99 1.45
CA CYS A 108 8.35 16.35 0.05
C CYS A 108 6.93 16.89 -0.14
N VAL A 109 5.92 16.26 0.45
CA VAL A 109 4.53 16.73 0.37
C VAL A 109 4.38 18.09 1.04
N PHE A 110 4.99 18.26 2.22
CA PHE A 110 4.98 19.53 2.94
C PHE A 110 5.69 20.65 2.16
N ALA A 111 6.86 20.34 1.59
CA ALA A 111 7.62 21.29 0.76
C ALA A 111 6.87 21.65 -0.52
N ALA A 112 6.22 20.68 -1.16
CA ALA A 112 5.40 20.89 -2.34
C ALA A 112 4.19 21.79 -2.05
N GLY A 113 3.52 21.59 -0.89
CA GLY A 113 2.44 22.47 -0.43
C GLY A 113 2.90 23.91 -0.26
N LYS A 114 4.02 24.11 0.44
CA LYS A 114 4.63 25.43 0.61
C LYS A 114 5.07 26.09 -0.70
N ALA A 115 5.64 25.28 -1.60
CA ALA A 115 6.01 25.77 -2.94
C ALA A 115 4.77 26.20 -3.73
N ALA A 116 3.70 25.40 -3.71
CA ALA A 116 2.45 25.75 -4.39
C ALA A 116 1.88 27.09 -3.89
N GLU A 117 1.87 27.31 -2.57
CA GLU A 117 1.48 28.59 -1.99
C GLU A 117 2.37 29.75 -2.52
N SER A 118 3.69 29.55 -2.59
CA SER A 118 4.63 30.59 -3.05
C SER A 118 4.52 30.90 -4.55
N PHE A 119 4.09 29.91 -5.37
CA PHE A 119 3.80 30.09 -6.78
C PHE A 119 2.40 30.63 -7.08
N GLY A 120 1.60 30.92 -6.03
CA GLY A 120 0.24 31.42 -6.18
C GLY A 120 -0.74 30.40 -6.74
N ILE A 121 -0.42 29.09 -6.60
CA ILE A 121 -1.33 28.01 -6.94
C ILE A 121 -2.34 27.89 -5.81
N ASP A 122 -3.59 28.22 -6.09
CA ASP A 122 -4.68 28.10 -5.14
C ASP A 122 -5.08 26.62 -5.00
N LEU A 123 -4.54 25.98 -3.96
CA LEU A 123 -4.83 24.57 -3.65
C LEU A 123 -6.32 24.35 -3.35
N GLU A 124 -7.00 25.37 -2.79
CA GLU A 124 -8.45 25.30 -2.53
C GLU A 124 -9.24 25.27 -3.84
N ALA A 125 -8.86 26.09 -4.82
CA ALA A 125 -9.48 26.07 -6.15
C ALA A 125 -9.28 24.73 -6.86
N LEU A 126 -8.10 24.13 -6.74
CA LEU A 126 -7.81 22.79 -7.26
C LEU A 126 -8.66 21.70 -6.58
N LEU A 127 -8.81 21.76 -5.26
CA LEU A 127 -9.67 20.83 -4.53
C LEU A 127 -11.13 20.95 -4.92
N ILE A 128 -11.64 22.20 -5.08
CA ILE A 128 -13.01 22.44 -5.53
C ILE A 128 -13.20 21.89 -6.98
N GLN A 129 -12.22 22.06 -7.84
CA GLN A 129 -12.27 21.54 -9.20
C GLN A 129 -12.23 20.01 -9.22
N LEU A 130 -11.44 19.37 -8.33
CA LEU A 130 -11.46 17.93 -8.15
C LEU A 130 -12.81 17.44 -7.61
N GLN A 131 -13.40 18.14 -6.64
CA GLN A 131 -14.72 17.81 -6.11
C GLN A 131 -15.81 17.90 -7.19
N SER A 132 -15.67 18.82 -8.16
CA SER A 132 -16.62 18.96 -9.28
C SER A 132 -16.64 17.76 -10.23
N LEU A 133 -15.54 16.99 -10.29
CA LEU A 133 -15.46 15.75 -11.07
C LEU A 133 -16.30 14.60 -10.48
N GLY A 134 -16.73 14.74 -9.24
CA GLY A 134 -17.48 13.69 -8.52
C GLY A 134 -16.57 12.68 -7.83
N VAL A 135 -16.91 12.38 -6.59
CA VAL A 135 -16.16 11.44 -5.72
C VAL A 135 -15.88 10.09 -6.41
N PRO A 136 -16.84 9.43 -7.08
CA PRO A 136 -16.59 8.12 -7.70
C PRO A 136 -15.57 8.17 -8.85
N VAL A 137 -15.48 9.27 -9.58
CA VAL A 137 -14.49 9.42 -10.68
C VAL A 137 -13.08 9.52 -10.12
N ILE A 138 -12.90 10.24 -9.02
CA ILE A 138 -11.60 10.37 -8.34
C ILE A 138 -11.14 9.00 -7.83
N PHE A 139 -12.03 8.25 -7.18
CA PHE A 139 -11.71 6.92 -6.67
C PHE A 139 -11.39 5.93 -7.81
N ALA A 140 -12.12 5.98 -8.91
CA ALA A 140 -11.81 5.16 -10.08
C ALA A 140 -10.42 5.50 -10.65
N GLY A 141 -10.07 6.77 -10.73
CA GLY A 141 -8.74 7.22 -11.15
C GLY A 141 -7.62 6.74 -10.21
N LEU A 142 -7.84 6.84 -8.90
CA LEU A 142 -6.91 6.36 -7.89
C LEU A 142 -6.77 4.82 -7.95
N ALA A 143 -7.84 4.08 -8.19
CA ALA A 143 -7.80 2.62 -8.33
C ALA A 143 -6.98 2.21 -9.55
N VAL A 144 -7.14 2.86 -10.69
CA VAL A 144 -6.32 2.62 -11.89
C VAL A 144 -4.86 2.92 -11.60
N LEU A 145 -4.58 4.06 -10.95
CA LEU A 145 -3.21 4.43 -10.56
C LEU A 145 -2.61 3.40 -9.60
N LEU A 146 -3.37 2.89 -8.65
CA LEU A 146 -2.96 1.85 -7.72
C LEU A 146 -2.56 0.56 -8.47
N VAL A 147 -3.36 0.13 -9.44
CA VAL A 147 -3.04 -1.06 -10.25
C VAL A 147 -1.74 -0.87 -11.01
N VAL A 148 -1.55 0.29 -11.63
CA VAL A 148 -0.31 0.62 -12.36
C VAL A 148 0.90 0.63 -11.43
N VAL A 149 0.80 1.30 -10.28
CA VAL A 149 1.87 1.36 -9.28
C VAL A 149 2.18 -0.03 -8.72
N SER A 150 1.18 -0.84 -8.43
CA SER A 150 1.36 -2.22 -7.95
C SER A 150 2.06 -3.10 -8.99
N PHE A 151 1.73 -2.94 -10.27
CA PHE A 151 2.37 -3.68 -11.35
C PHE A 151 3.84 -3.26 -11.54
N ILE A 152 4.14 -1.97 -11.47
CA ILE A 152 5.52 -1.45 -11.51
C ILE A 152 6.30 -1.97 -10.30
N SER A 153 5.71 -1.90 -9.11
CA SER A 153 6.30 -2.40 -7.87
C SER A 153 6.62 -3.90 -7.95
N TRP A 154 5.70 -4.70 -8.49
CA TRP A 154 5.93 -6.12 -8.71
C TRP A 154 7.09 -6.38 -9.67
N LYS A 155 7.17 -5.66 -10.80
CA LYS A 155 8.30 -5.77 -11.73
C LYS A 155 9.64 -5.40 -11.10
N ILE A 156 9.66 -4.32 -10.31
CA ILE A 156 10.86 -3.91 -9.57
C ILE A 156 11.28 -5.01 -8.58
N SER A 157 10.34 -5.58 -7.85
CA SER A 157 10.59 -6.66 -6.89
C SER A 157 11.15 -7.92 -7.57
N CYS A 158 10.62 -8.31 -8.73
CA CYS A 158 11.16 -9.41 -9.53
C CYS A 158 12.61 -9.12 -9.94
N GLY A 159 12.90 -7.93 -10.48
CA GLY A 159 14.25 -7.55 -10.89
C GLY A 159 15.25 -7.45 -9.73
N ILE A 160 14.80 -7.13 -8.51
CA ILE A 160 15.63 -7.16 -7.31
C ILE A 160 16.01 -8.60 -6.94
N LEU A 161 15.03 -9.51 -6.99
CA LEU A 161 15.25 -10.92 -6.67
C LEU A 161 16.15 -11.63 -7.70
N GLU A 162 16.05 -11.26 -8.98
CA GLU A 162 16.90 -11.81 -10.03
C GLU A 162 18.37 -11.45 -9.85
N LYS A 163 18.65 -10.26 -9.34
CA LYS A 163 20.02 -9.76 -9.10
C LYS A 163 20.62 -10.20 -7.77
N LYS A 164 19.83 -10.75 -6.86
CA LYS A 164 20.32 -11.33 -5.61
C LYS A 164 20.92 -12.71 -5.90
N GLU A 165 22.24 -12.82 -5.80
CA GLU A 165 22.96 -14.09 -5.69
C GLU A 165 22.84 -14.57 -4.24
N PHE A 166 22.34 -15.79 -4.03
CA PHE A 166 22.23 -16.47 -2.74
C PHE A 166 23.23 -17.60 -2.67
#